data_54fb07b63c85388fa920c42e085f71d6
#
_entry.id   54fb07b63c85388fa920c42e085f71d6
#
_cell.length_a   1.000
_cell.length_b   1.000
_cell.length_c   1.000
_cell.angle_alpha   90.00
_cell.angle_beta   90.00
_cell.angle_gamma   90.00
#
_symmetry.space_group_name_H-M   'P 1'
#
loop_
_entity.id
_entity.type
_entity.pdbx_description
1 polymer ?
#
loop_
_entity_poly.entity_id
_entity_poly.type
_entity_poly.pdbx_seq_one_letter_code
_entity_poly.pdbx_strand_id
1 'polypeptide(L)'
;MGSEMCIRDRAGLVGSDGETHQGIFDISYLSTIPGMTVLAPKNKWELSDMLKYAVDFSGPIAIRYPRGEAYDGLREYRAPIAYGRSEWIHRESGIALVAFGSMVKTAEQVWENLKQRGYACSLINARFAKPYDAEMLSELPKKHILVVTMEENVVSGGFGEHVAAFYQEQKTETSLLSIAIPDEYVEHGNADVLRHEVGIDAESVIGRIMEQLRK
;
A
#
# COMPACT_ATOMS: atom_id res chain seq x y z
N MET A 1 29.42 -2.32 -10.38
CA MET A 1 28.67 -1.15 -9.85
C MET A 1 28.08 -1.61 -8.53
N GLY A 2 28.32 -0.88 -7.43
CA GLY A 2 27.75 -1.23 -6.13
C GLY A 2 26.22 -1.06 -6.17
N SER A 3 25.49 -1.94 -5.50
CA SER A 3 24.06 -1.76 -5.26
C SER A 3 23.88 -0.63 -4.24
N GLU A 4 22.98 0.31 -4.54
CA GLU A 4 22.66 1.39 -3.61
C GLU A 4 21.33 1.08 -2.93
N MET A 5 21.36 0.98 -1.59
CA MET A 5 20.19 0.79 -0.75
C MET A 5 19.81 2.10 -0.07
N CYS A 6 18.57 2.53 -0.26
CA CYS A 6 17.99 3.66 0.45
C CYS A 6 16.99 3.16 1.49
N ILE A 7 17.20 3.53 2.76
CA ILE A 7 16.28 3.22 3.85
C ILE A 7 15.52 4.50 4.19
N ARG A 8 14.17 4.42 4.13
CA ARG A 8 13.25 5.53 4.44
C ARG A 8 12.48 5.20 5.71
N ASP A 9 12.97 5.72 6.83
CA ASP A 9 12.53 5.42 8.21
C ASP A 9 11.39 6.31 8.73
N ARG A 10 10.77 7.10 7.87
CA ARG A 10 9.64 8.00 8.20
C ARG A 10 8.58 7.94 7.12
N ALA A 11 8.27 6.74 6.63
CA ALA A 11 7.24 6.55 5.64
C ALA A 11 5.86 6.88 6.21
N GLY A 12 5.06 7.61 5.44
CA GLY A 12 3.71 8.01 5.83
C GLY A 12 3.65 9.14 6.85
N LEU A 13 2.56 9.17 7.60
CA LEU A 13 2.30 10.19 8.62
C LEU A 13 3.12 9.88 9.89
N VAL A 14 4.00 10.80 10.26
CA VAL A 14 4.84 10.68 11.45
C VAL A 14 4.35 11.54 12.63
N GLY A 15 3.25 12.23 12.44
CA GLY A 15 2.50 12.93 13.49
C GLY A 15 3.24 14.12 14.08
N SER A 16 3.92 13.93 15.19
CA SER A 16 4.53 15.01 15.98
C SER A 16 5.63 15.80 15.28
N ASP A 17 6.22 15.26 14.22
CA ASP A 17 7.35 15.90 13.53
C ASP A 17 6.90 16.96 12.48
N GLY A 18 5.61 16.99 12.12
CA GLY A 18 5.00 18.00 11.25
C GLY A 18 5.32 17.86 9.76
N GLU A 19 4.87 18.81 8.97
CA GLU A 19 4.86 18.82 7.50
C GLU A 19 6.22 18.50 6.86
N THR A 20 7.31 19.04 7.42
CA THR A 20 8.65 18.92 6.85
C THR A 20 9.30 17.54 7.05
N HIS A 21 8.70 16.68 7.87
CA HIS A 21 9.24 15.38 8.21
C HIS A 21 8.35 14.20 7.84
N GLN A 22 7.15 14.45 7.38
CA GLN A 22 6.23 13.40 6.94
C GLN A 22 6.71 12.76 5.65
N GLY A 23 6.75 11.43 5.60
CA GLY A 23 7.16 10.65 4.42
C GLY A 23 5.99 10.33 3.52
N ILE A 24 5.17 11.34 3.18
CA ILE A 24 3.95 11.18 2.38
C ILE A 24 4.15 11.38 0.89
N PHE A 25 5.37 11.70 0.45
CA PHE A 25 5.71 11.92 -0.96
C PHE A 25 6.69 10.87 -1.51
N ASP A 26 7.11 9.92 -0.69
CA ASP A 26 8.23 9.01 -0.98
C ASP A 26 7.98 8.15 -2.22
N ILE A 27 6.77 7.59 -2.36
CA ILE A 27 6.42 6.77 -3.52
C ILE A 27 6.47 7.63 -4.77
N SER A 28 5.89 8.84 -4.71
CA SER A 28 5.81 9.75 -5.85
C SER A 28 7.18 10.07 -6.44
N TYR A 29 8.12 10.62 -5.65
CA TYR A 29 9.42 11.01 -6.20
C TYR A 29 10.35 9.83 -6.48
N LEU A 30 10.31 8.75 -5.67
CA LEU A 30 11.14 7.57 -5.94
C LEU A 30 10.69 6.83 -7.21
N SER A 31 9.39 6.84 -7.49
CA SER A 31 8.86 6.20 -8.69
C SER A 31 9.26 6.90 -9.99
N THR A 32 9.65 8.17 -9.96
CA THR A 32 10.15 8.90 -11.14
C THR A 32 11.55 8.46 -11.58
N ILE A 33 12.32 7.81 -10.67
CA ILE A 33 13.72 7.44 -10.95
C ILE A 33 13.75 6.14 -11.77
N PRO A 34 14.34 6.13 -12.99
CA PRO A 34 14.45 4.92 -13.79
C PRO A 34 15.23 3.81 -13.07
N GLY A 35 14.74 2.57 -13.11
CA GLY A 35 15.38 1.41 -12.49
C GLY A 35 15.28 1.33 -10.98
N MET A 36 14.73 2.34 -10.29
CA MET A 36 14.51 2.30 -8.86
C MET A 36 13.48 1.23 -8.49
N THR A 37 13.80 0.43 -7.47
CA THR A 37 12.85 -0.49 -6.84
C THR A 37 12.37 0.11 -5.53
N VAL A 38 11.04 0.16 -5.32
CA VAL A 38 10.41 0.74 -4.12
C VAL A 38 9.53 -0.31 -3.47
N LEU A 39 9.84 -0.67 -2.23
CA LEU A 39 9.07 -1.64 -1.46
C LEU A 39 8.82 -1.17 -0.02
N ALA A 40 7.79 -1.73 0.61
CA ALA A 40 7.45 -1.45 2.00
C ALA A 40 6.91 -2.70 2.70
N PRO A 41 7.42 -3.01 3.91
CA PRO A 41 6.97 -4.15 4.69
C PRO A 41 5.62 -3.90 5.36
N LYS A 42 4.79 -4.95 5.46
CA LYS A 42 3.54 -4.91 6.22
C LYS A 42 3.75 -5.01 7.74
N ASN A 43 4.85 -5.66 8.17
CA ASN A 43 5.14 -5.91 9.59
C ASN A 43 6.65 -6.04 9.85
N LYS A 44 7.02 -6.23 11.12
CA LYS A 44 8.44 -6.30 11.56
C LYS A 44 9.22 -7.48 10.96
N TRP A 45 8.56 -8.61 10.71
CA TRP A 45 9.24 -9.79 10.13
C TRP A 45 9.52 -9.58 8.65
N GLU A 46 8.57 -9.03 7.93
CA GLU A 46 8.75 -8.71 6.52
C GLU A 46 9.83 -7.64 6.32
N LEU A 47 9.94 -6.66 7.25
CA LEU A 47 11.05 -5.71 7.24
C LEU A 47 12.40 -6.43 7.30
N SER A 48 12.54 -7.40 8.22
CA SER A 48 13.77 -8.21 8.33
C SER A 48 14.06 -9.00 7.05
N ASP A 49 13.03 -9.55 6.41
CA ASP A 49 13.18 -10.31 5.18
C ASP A 49 13.50 -9.42 3.98
N MET A 50 12.90 -8.23 3.90
CA MET A 50 13.21 -7.22 2.87
C MET A 50 14.62 -6.65 3.01
N LEU A 51 15.12 -6.46 4.23
CA LEU A 51 16.51 -6.02 4.44
C LEU A 51 17.50 -7.09 3.95
N LYS A 52 17.26 -8.37 4.24
CA LYS A 52 18.07 -9.47 3.70
C LYS A 52 18.02 -9.53 2.18
N TYR A 53 16.82 -9.41 1.62
CA TYR A 53 16.62 -9.35 0.18
C TYR A 53 17.42 -8.21 -0.47
N ALA A 54 17.41 -7.02 0.14
CA ALA A 54 18.11 -5.85 -0.39
C ALA A 54 19.63 -5.97 -0.39
N VAL A 55 20.22 -6.74 0.53
CA VAL A 55 21.68 -6.99 0.57
C VAL A 55 22.16 -7.70 -0.70
N ASP A 56 21.36 -8.63 -1.22
CA ASP A 56 21.68 -9.43 -2.39
C ASP A 56 21.10 -8.85 -3.70
N PHE A 57 20.39 -7.73 -3.62
CA PHE A 57 19.72 -7.13 -4.77
C PHE A 57 20.69 -6.34 -5.65
N SER A 58 20.66 -6.60 -6.96
CA SER A 58 21.48 -5.89 -7.94
C SER A 58 20.72 -4.72 -8.55
N GLY A 59 20.86 -3.53 -7.97
CA GLY A 59 20.24 -2.31 -8.47
C GLY A 59 19.85 -1.34 -7.34
N PRO A 60 19.37 -0.14 -7.68
CA PRO A 60 18.88 0.78 -6.68
C PRO A 60 17.57 0.28 -6.07
N ILE A 61 17.53 0.22 -4.74
CA ILE A 61 16.39 -0.27 -3.98
C ILE A 61 16.10 0.64 -2.78
N ALA A 62 14.84 0.99 -2.60
CA ALA A 62 14.36 1.78 -1.47
C ALA A 62 13.37 0.96 -0.64
N ILE A 63 13.67 0.78 0.66
CA ILE A 63 12.75 0.20 1.63
C ILE A 63 12.20 1.32 2.48
N ARG A 64 10.87 1.52 2.44
CA ARG A 64 10.19 2.52 3.24
C ARG A 64 9.39 1.87 4.37
N TYR A 65 9.54 2.34 5.59
CA TYR A 65 8.79 1.87 6.75
C TYR A 65 8.45 3.02 7.70
N PRO A 66 7.34 2.91 8.48
CA PRO A 66 6.90 3.98 9.37
C PRO A 66 7.81 4.14 10.58
N ARG A 67 7.75 5.31 11.20
CA ARG A 67 8.29 5.55 12.55
C ARG A 67 7.33 4.98 13.60
N GLY A 68 7.87 4.48 14.70
CA GLY A 68 7.11 3.98 15.85
C GLY A 68 7.15 2.46 15.98
N GLU A 69 6.16 1.91 16.67
CA GLU A 69 6.06 0.47 16.88
C GLU A 69 5.70 -0.26 15.59
N ALA A 70 6.49 -1.29 15.29
CA ALA A 70 6.23 -2.11 14.12
C ALA A 70 5.00 -3.00 14.35
N TYR A 71 4.15 -3.09 13.34
CA TYR A 71 2.99 -3.98 13.38
C TYR A 71 3.41 -5.44 13.62
N ASP A 72 2.65 -6.11 14.52
CA ASP A 72 2.96 -7.46 15.03
C ASP A 72 1.94 -8.53 14.59
N GLY A 73 0.97 -8.17 13.74
CA GLY A 73 0.01 -9.08 13.13
C GLY A 73 0.51 -9.74 11.85
N LEU A 74 -0.29 -10.66 11.31
CA LEU A 74 -0.06 -11.36 10.05
C LEU A 74 1.29 -12.11 10.00
N ARG A 75 1.73 -12.64 11.13
CA ARG A 75 3.02 -13.34 11.27
C ARG A 75 3.10 -14.61 10.44
N GLU A 76 1.99 -15.29 10.28
CA GLU A 76 1.84 -16.53 9.52
C GLU A 76 1.99 -16.33 8.00
N TYR A 77 1.69 -15.12 7.51
CA TYR A 77 1.87 -14.75 6.11
C TYR A 77 3.29 -14.26 5.89
N ARG A 78 4.15 -15.16 5.44
CA ARG A 78 5.58 -14.91 5.29
C ARG A 78 6.16 -15.60 4.04
N ALA A 79 5.49 -15.41 2.90
CA ALA A 79 6.01 -15.88 1.63
C ALA A 79 7.36 -15.20 1.30
N PRO A 80 8.32 -15.89 0.68
CA PRO A 80 9.60 -15.30 0.28
C PRO A 80 9.41 -14.02 -0.53
N ILE A 81 10.33 -13.06 -0.35
CA ILE A 81 10.33 -11.83 -1.14
C ILE A 81 10.81 -12.16 -2.56
N ALA A 82 9.96 -11.97 -3.54
CA ALA A 82 10.27 -12.10 -4.95
C ALA A 82 10.08 -10.76 -5.66
N TYR A 83 10.96 -10.42 -6.58
CA TYR A 83 10.98 -9.14 -7.28
C TYR A 83 9.64 -8.83 -7.98
N GLY A 84 9.05 -7.69 -7.61
CA GLY A 84 7.78 -7.24 -8.17
C GLY A 84 6.59 -8.16 -7.89
N ARG A 85 6.62 -8.96 -6.80
CA ARG A 85 5.54 -9.87 -6.45
C ARG A 85 4.86 -9.47 -5.16
N SER A 86 3.53 -9.46 -5.22
CA SER A 86 2.63 -9.28 -4.09
C SER A 86 2.43 -10.56 -3.29
N GLU A 87 1.85 -10.46 -2.11
CA GLU A 87 1.49 -11.59 -1.28
C GLU A 87 -0.03 -11.61 -1.02
N TRP A 88 -0.66 -12.71 -1.32
CA TRP A 88 -2.06 -12.94 -0.95
C TRP A 88 -2.16 -13.29 0.53
N ILE A 89 -2.90 -12.50 1.29
CA ILE A 89 -3.25 -12.78 2.69
C ILE A 89 -4.57 -13.55 2.71
N HIS A 90 -5.61 -13.00 2.09
CA HIS A 90 -6.88 -13.69 1.89
C HIS A 90 -7.27 -13.65 0.42
N ARG A 91 -7.66 -14.79 -0.14
CA ARG A 91 -8.01 -14.91 -1.56
C ARG A 91 -9.46 -15.33 -1.71
N GLU A 92 -10.30 -14.39 -2.10
CA GLU A 92 -11.73 -14.57 -2.35
C GLU A 92 -12.13 -13.90 -3.68
N SER A 93 -13.34 -13.35 -3.75
CA SER A 93 -13.87 -12.60 -4.89
C SER A 93 -14.52 -11.29 -4.40
N GLY A 94 -15.23 -10.60 -5.27
CA GLY A 94 -16.02 -9.42 -4.93
C GLY A 94 -15.20 -8.16 -4.77
N ILE A 95 -14.64 -7.89 -3.60
CA ILE A 95 -13.80 -6.72 -3.33
C ILE A 95 -12.34 -7.18 -3.19
N ALA A 96 -11.38 -6.44 -3.76
CA ALA A 96 -9.96 -6.66 -3.54
C ALA A 96 -9.34 -5.46 -2.83
N LEU A 97 -8.81 -5.65 -1.63
CA LEU A 97 -8.00 -4.66 -0.92
C LEU A 97 -6.52 -4.90 -1.26
N VAL A 98 -5.89 -3.97 -1.95
CA VAL A 98 -4.47 -4.02 -2.34
C VAL A 98 -3.74 -2.95 -1.54
N ALA A 99 -3.18 -3.35 -0.42
CA ALA A 99 -2.57 -2.43 0.54
C ALA A 99 -1.04 -2.44 0.47
N PHE A 100 -0.44 -1.27 0.63
CA PHE A 100 1.00 -1.06 0.57
C PHE A 100 1.57 -0.64 1.93
N GLY A 101 2.56 -1.38 2.42
CA GLY A 101 3.30 -1.07 3.65
C GLY A 101 2.43 -1.02 4.90
N SER A 102 2.48 0.10 5.64
CA SER A 102 1.71 0.34 6.87
C SER A 102 0.20 0.18 6.71
N MET A 103 -0.32 0.44 5.50
CA MET A 103 -1.75 0.34 5.25
C MET A 103 -2.29 -1.09 5.24
N VAL A 104 -1.42 -2.12 5.24
CA VAL A 104 -1.88 -3.52 5.36
C VAL A 104 -2.57 -3.78 6.70
N LYS A 105 -2.10 -3.15 7.79
CA LYS A 105 -2.78 -3.20 9.11
C LYS A 105 -4.20 -2.61 9.04
N THR A 106 -4.35 -1.46 8.41
CA THR A 106 -5.66 -0.82 8.21
C THR A 106 -6.55 -1.66 7.29
N ALA A 107 -5.97 -2.22 6.23
CA ALA A 107 -6.70 -3.08 5.29
C ALA A 107 -7.19 -4.38 5.94
N GLU A 108 -6.47 -4.95 6.91
CA GLU A 108 -6.94 -6.10 7.69
C GLU A 108 -8.20 -5.74 8.51
N GLN A 109 -8.22 -4.58 9.18
CA GLN A 109 -9.40 -4.11 9.91
C GLN A 109 -10.61 -3.87 8.98
N VAL A 110 -10.35 -3.31 7.79
CA VAL A 110 -11.38 -3.13 6.76
C VAL A 110 -11.90 -4.49 6.28
N TRP A 111 -11.00 -5.43 6.01
CA TRP A 111 -11.35 -6.78 5.59
C TRP A 111 -12.23 -7.49 6.63
N GLU A 112 -11.85 -7.47 7.91
CA GLU A 112 -12.64 -8.06 9.00
C GLU A 112 -14.06 -7.48 9.05
N ASN A 113 -14.18 -6.15 8.94
CA ASN A 113 -15.47 -5.47 8.97
C ASN A 113 -16.33 -5.83 7.75
N LEU A 114 -15.75 -5.87 6.54
CA LEU A 114 -16.45 -6.29 5.33
C LEU A 114 -16.92 -7.73 5.43
N LYS A 115 -16.11 -8.63 5.98
CA LYS A 115 -16.48 -10.04 6.22
C LYS A 115 -17.65 -10.15 7.20
N GLN A 116 -17.65 -9.39 8.30
CA GLN A 116 -18.77 -9.35 9.26
C GLN A 116 -20.06 -8.86 8.63
N ARG A 117 -19.98 -8.00 7.61
CA ARG A 117 -21.12 -7.52 6.82
C ARG A 117 -21.52 -8.46 5.68
N GLY A 118 -20.86 -9.62 5.53
CA GLY A 118 -21.17 -10.63 4.52
C GLY A 118 -20.60 -10.38 3.13
N TYR A 119 -19.67 -9.45 2.97
CA TYR A 119 -18.99 -9.22 1.69
C TYR A 119 -17.86 -10.24 1.49
N ALA A 120 -17.77 -10.79 0.27
CA ALA A 120 -16.58 -11.52 -0.17
C ALA A 120 -15.46 -10.51 -0.45
N CYS A 121 -14.30 -10.70 0.17
CA CYS A 121 -13.22 -9.73 0.11
C CYS A 121 -11.85 -10.40 0.15
N SER A 122 -11.00 -10.08 -0.81
CA SER A 122 -9.58 -10.44 -0.82
C SER A 122 -8.75 -9.39 -0.11
N LEU A 123 -7.66 -9.82 0.54
CA LEU A 123 -6.63 -8.94 1.12
C LEU A 123 -5.28 -9.30 0.53
N ILE A 124 -4.62 -8.30 -0.06
CA ILE A 124 -3.34 -8.43 -0.74
C ILE A 124 -2.35 -7.42 -0.17
N ASN A 125 -1.18 -7.90 0.21
CA ASN A 125 -0.03 -7.07 0.51
C ASN A 125 0.74 -6.80 -0.79
N ALA A 126 0.71 -5.58 -1.27
CA ALA A 126 1.34 -5.19 -2.54
C ALA A 126 2.86 -5.34 -2.52
N ARG A 127 3.52 -5.19 -1.37
CA ARG A 127 4.98 -5.26 -1.16
C ARG A 127 5.78 -4.25 -1.97
N PHE A 128 5.54 -4.14 -3.27
CA PHE A 128 6.26 -3.29 -4.21
C PHE A 128 5.33 -2.24 -4.80
N ALA A 129 5.73 -0.97 -4.69
CA ALA A 129 5.11 0.11 -5.45
C ALA A 129 5.74 0.20 -6.84
N LYS A 130 7.05 -0.14 -6.94
CA LYS A 130 7.79 -0.18 -8.20
C LYS A 130 8.86 -1.29 -8.19
N PRO A 131 8.82 -2.24 -9.14
CA PRO A 131 7.68 -2.47 -10.03
C PRO A 131 6.49 -3.04 -9.25
N TYR A 132 5.27 -2.68 -9.62
CA TYR A 132 4.07 -3.33 -9.10
C TYR A 132 3.87 -4.72 -9.72
N ASP A 133 3.08 -5.57 -9.07
CA ASP A 133 2.76 -6.92 -9.55
C ASP A 133 1.68 -6.86 -10.65
N ALA A 134 2.12 -6.66 -11.89
CA ALA A 134 1.22 -6.56 -13.04
C ALA A 134 0.42 -7.84 -13.29
N GLU A 135 0.97 -9.02 -12.97
CA GLU A 135 0.28 -10.30 -13.13
C GLU A 135 -0.89 -10.40 -12.14
N MET A 136 -0.63 -10.13 -10.86
CA MET A 136 -1.68 -10.11 -9.83
C MET A 136 -2.75 -9.06 -10.17
N LEU A 137 -2.36 -7.83 -10.53
CA LEU A 137 -3.30 -6.77 -10.91
C LEU A 137 -4.17 -7.15 -12.10
N SER A 138 -3.63 -7.88 -13.09
CA SER A 138 -4.40 -8.38 -14.25
C SER A 138 -5.37 -9.51 -13.90
N GLU A 139 -5.14 -10.23 -12.80
CA GLU A 139 -6.05 -11.28 -12.34
C GLU A 139 -7.27 -10.72 -11.59
N LEU A 140 -7.10 -9.60 -10.87
CA LEU A 140 -8.14 -9.05 -9.99
C LEU A 140 -9.46 -8.76 -10.71
N PRO A 141 -9.48 -8.11 -11.89
CA PRO A 141 -10.71 -7.80 -12.61
C PRO A 141 -11.57 -9.01 -12.99
N LYS A 142 -10.96 -10.19 -13.07
CA LYS A 142 -11.69 -11.42 -13.44
C LYS A 142 -12.62 -11.94 -12.35
N LYS A 143 -12.42 -11.52 -11.10
CA LYS A 143 -13.15 -12.02 -9.93
C LYS A 143 -13.64 -10.93 -8.97
N HIS A 144 -13.19 -9.69 -9.17
CA HIS A 144 -13.51 -8.59 -8.28
C HIS A 144 -14.22 -7.48 -9.05
N ILE A 145 -15.32 -7.00 -8.50
CA ILE A 145 -16.10 -5.87 -9.05
C ILE A 145 -15.52 -4.53 -8.62
N LEU A 146 -14.75 -4.54 -7.53
CA LEU A 146 -14.10 -3.36 -6.98
C LEU A 146 -12.68 -3.71 -6.53
N VAL A 147 -11.69 -2.96 -7.00
CA VAL A 147 -10.32 -2.98 -6.50
C VAL A 147 -10.08 -1.71 -5.69
N VAL A 148 -9.55 -1.84 -4.49
CA VAL A 148 -9.24 -0.74 -3.58
C VAL A 148 -7.74 -0.74 -3.34
N THR A 149 -7.04 0.27 -3.84
CA THR A 149 -5.62 0.49 -3.49
C THR A 149 -5.53 1.31 -2.21
N MET A 150 -4.61 0.97 -1.33
CA MET A 150 -4.45 1.64 -0.04
C MET A 150 -2.98 1.96 0.21
N GLU A 151 -2.66 3.25 0.34
CA GLU A 151 -1.31 3.74 0.57
C GLU A 151 -1.29 4.93 1.52
N GLU A 152 -0.20 5.11 2.25
CA GLU A 152 0.06 6.27 3.11
C GLU A 152 1.04 7.22 2.39
N ASN A 153 0.63 7.68 1.21
CA ASN A 153 1.30 8.61 0.32
C ASN A 153 0.25 9.55 -0.30
N VAL A 154 0.66 10.71 -0.77
CA VAL A 154 -0.26 11.57 -1.54
C VAL A 154 -0.72 10.87 -2.82
N VAL A 155 -1.94 11.20 -3.26
CA VAL A 155 -2.54 10.57 -4.45
C VAL A 155 -1.67 10.79 -5.70
N SER A 156 -1.10 11.99 -5.85
CA SER A 156 -0.30 12.37 -7.01
C SER A 156 1.02 11.60 -7.08
N GLY A 157 1.23 10.83 -8.14
CA GLY A 157 2.38 9.95 -8.34
C GLY A 157 2.41 8.73 -7.39
N GLY A 158 1.32 8.45 -6.67
CA GLY A 158 1.22 7.35 -5.73
C GLY A 158 1.00 5.99 -6.39
N PHE A 159 0.95 4.95 -5.56
CA PHE A 159 0.72 3.57 -6.01
C PHE A 159 -0.65 3.41 -6.69
N GLY A 160 -1.70 4.02 -6.12
CA GLY A 160 -3.06 3.96 -6.68
C GLY A 160 -3.17 4.60 -8.06
N GLU A 161 -2.46 5.72 -8.30
CA GLU A 161 -2.41 6.36 -9.62
C GLU A 161 -1.68 5.48 -10.64
N HIS A 162 -0.59 4.80 -10.27
CA HIS A 162 0.09 3.85 -11.15
C HIS A 162 -0.80 2.65 -11.49
N VAL A 163 -1.58 2.14 -10.54
CA VAL A 163 -2.56 1.07 -10.80
C VAL A 163 -3.68 1.56 -11.72
N ALA A 164 -4.15 2.80 -11.54
CA ALA A 164 -5.15 3.40 -12.43
C ALA A 164 -4.64 3.50 -13.88
N ALA A 165 -3.41 4.00 -14.05
CA ALA A 165 -2.77 4.06 -15.38
C ALA A 165 -2.64 2.67 -16.01
N PHE A 166 -2.19 1.67 -15.23
CA PHE A 166 -2.11 0.28 -15.69
C PHE A 166 -3.47 -0.27 -16.13
N TYR A 167 -4.53 -0.06 -15.35
CA TYR A 167 -5.88 -0.50 -15.71
C TYR A 167 -6.44 0.22 -16.94
N GLN A 168 -6.12 1.49 -17.11
CA GLN A 168 -6.46 2.24 -18.31
C GLN A 168 -5.80 1.65 -19.56
N GLU A 169 -4.51 1.31 -19.47
CA GLU A 169 -3.76 0.67 -20.58
C GLU A 169 -4.33 -0.72 -20.91
N GLN A 170 -4.72 -1.50 -19.89
CA GLN A 170 -5.34 -2.80 -20.05
C GLN A 170 -6.82 -2.74 -20.48
N LYS A 171 -7.42 -1.54 -20.54
CA LYS A 171 -8.85 -1.32 -20.82
C LYS A 171 -9.76 -2.10 -19.87
N THR A 172 -9.39 -2.11 -18.59
CA THR A 172 -10.11 -2.81 -17.54
C THR A 172 -11.39 -2.06 -17.17
N GLU A 173 -12.51 -2.75 -17.11
CA GLU A 173 -13.81 -2.18 -16.72
C GLU A 173 -14.08 -2.23 -15.20
N THR A 174 -13.24 -2.92 -14.44
CA THR A 174 -13.38 -3.04 -12.99
C THR A 174 -13.25 -1.68 -12.30
N SER A 175 -14.15 -1.40 -11.37
CA SER A 175 -14.11 -0.18 -10.57
C SER A 175 -12.84 -0.15 -9.72
N LEU A 176 -12.15 1.01 -9.73
CA LEU A 176 -10.97 1.26 -8.90
C LEU A 176 -11.28 2.38 -7.91
N LEU A 177 -10.97 2.14 -6.63
CA LEU A 177 -11.03 3.14 -5.57
C LEU A 177 -9.62 3.32 -4.98
N SER A 178 -9.05 4.49 -5.11
CA SER A 178 -7.75 4.80 -4.50
C SER A 178 -7.94 5.46 -3.14
N ILE A 179 -7.36 4.85 -2.11
CA ILE A 179 -7.25 5.37 -0.75
C ILE A 179 -5.82 5.86 -0.57
N ALA A 180 -5.66 7.16 -0.57
CA ALA A 180 -4.40 7.87 -0.48
C ALA A 180 -4.63 9.21 0.24
N ILE A 181 -3.56 9.84 0.68
CA ILE A 181 -3.59 11.18 1.26
C ILE A 181 -3.91 12.18 0.15
N PRO A 182 -4.78 13.19 0.38
CA PRO A 182 -4.99 14.29 -0.55
C PRO A 182 -3.67 14.98 -0.96
N ASP A 183 -3.66 15.65 -2.12
CA ASP A 183 -2.47 16.34 -2.62
C ASP A 183 -2.26 17.66 -1.86
N GLU A 184 -1.94 17.55 -0.57
CA GLU A 184 -1.75 18.66 0.36
C GLU A 184 -0.74 18.30 1.46
N TYR A 185 -0.18 19.33 2.12
CA TYR A 185 0.63 19.12 3.31
C TYR A 185 -0.27 18.82 4.51
N VAL A 186 0.14 17.82 5.31
CA VAL A 186 -0.57 17.44 6.53
C VAL A 186 0.17 18.02 7.74
N GLU A 187 -0.54 18.80 8.56
CA GLU A 187 -0.01 19.43 9.76
C GLU A 187 0.48 18.39 10.80
N HIS A 188 1.12 18.88 11.86
CA HIS A 188 1.53 18.03 12.97
C HIS A 188 0.31 17.64 13.83
N GLY A 189 0.31 16.41 14.35
CA GLY A 189 -0.77 15.92 15.20
C GLY A 189 -0.54 14.50 15.66
N ASN A 190 -1.55 13.92 16.30
CA ASN A 190 -1.55 12.48 16.56
C ASN A 190 -1.76 11.73 15.24
N ALA A 191 -0.92 10.72 14.94
CA ALA A 191 -0.96 10.02 13.66
C ALA A 191 -2.32 9.37 13.35
N ASP A 192 -3.04 8.86 14.37
CA ASP A 192 -4.36 8.24 14.15
C ASP A 192 -5.42 9.30 13.85
N VAL A 193 -5.35 10.47 14.51
CA VAL A 193 -6.23 11.61 14.21
C VAL A 193 -5.97 12.09 12.78
N LEU A 194 -4.71 12.26 12.40
CA LEU A 194 -4.36 12.68 11.05
C LEU A 194 -4.83 11.69 9.98
N ARG A 195 -4.72 10.37 10.23
CA ARG A 195 -5.26 9.35 9.31
C ARG A 195 -6.77 9.48 9.13
N HIS A 196 -7.50 9.80 10.19
CA HIS A 196 -8.93 10.05 10.13
C HIS A 196 -9.25 11.33 9.33
N GLU A 197 -8.55 12.42 9.61
CA GLU A 197 -8.73 13.71 8.92
C GLU A 197 -8.49 13.60 7.41
N VAL A 198 -7.45 12.87 6.99
CA VAL A 198 -7.17 12.66 5.56
C VAL A 198 -7.95 11.47 4.95
N GLY A 199 -8.78 10.81 5.74
CA GLY A 199 -9.71 9.78 5.26
C GLY A 199 -9.08 8.44 4.84
N ILE A 200 -7.97 8.05 5.49
CA ILE A 200 -7.28 6.77 5.23
C ILE A 200 -7.36 5.78 6.41
N ASP A 201 -8.06 6.11 7.47
CA ASP A 201 -8.36 5.19 8.57
C ASP A 201 -9.42 4.13 8.16
N ALA A 202 -9.59 3.09 8.96
CA ALA A 202 -10.45 1.98 8.60
C ALA A 202 -11.93 2.39 8.44
N GLU A 203 -12.44 3.28 9.28
CA GLU A 203 -13.84 3.73 9.23
C GLU A 203 -14.11 4.53 7.95
N SER A 204 -13.25 5.49 7.64
CA SER A 204 -13.34 6.30 6.41
C SER A 204 -13.25 5.44 5.16
N VAL A 205 -12.34 4.46 5.14
CA VAL A 205 -12.18 3.53 4.00
C VAL A 205 -13.43 2.70 3.80
N ILE A 206 -14.01 2.14 4.87
CA ILE A 206 -15.26 1.37 4.80
C ILE A 206 -16.40 2.25 4.25
N GLY A 207 -16.52 3.48 4.73
CA GLY A 207 -17.52 4.44 4.24
C GLY A 207 -17.41 4.66 2.73
N ARG A 208 -16.19 4.92 2.23
CA ARG A 208 -15.91 5.12 0.79
C ARG A 208 -16.19 3.87 -0.04
N ILE A 209 -15.86 2.68 0.47
CA ILE A 209 -16.18 1.40 -0.20
C ILE A 209 -17.70 1.24 -0.31
N MET A 210 -18.44 1.47 0.78
CA MET A 210 -19.89 1.35 0.79
C MET A 210 -20.57 2.36 -0.15
N GLU A 211 -20.04 3.56 -0.26
CA GLU A 211 -20.51 4.56 -1.23
C GLU A 211 -20.28 4.10 -2.67
N GLN A 212 -19.08 3.57 -2.96
CA GLN A 212 -18.70 3.11 -4.30
C GLN A 212 -19.56 1.92 -4.76
N LEU A 213 -19.94 1.02 -3.84
CA LEU A 213 -20.80 -0.15 -4.15
C LEU A 213 -22.27 0.21 -4.39
N ARG A 214 -22.69 1.44 -4.09
CA ARG A 214 -24.06 1.91 -4.33
C ARG A 214 -24.24 2.57 -5.70
N LYS A 215 -23.13 2.93 -6.36
CA LYS A 215 -23.11 3.54 -7.69
C LYS A 215 -23.22 2.49 -8.79
#